data_b966310e294fc7e226561d945f2461eb
#
_entry.id   b966310e294fc7e226561d945f2461eb
#
_cell.length_a   1.000
_cell.length_b   1.000
_cell.length_c   1.000
_cell.angle_alpha   90.00
_cell.angle_beta   90.00
_cell.angle_gamma   90.00
#
_symmetry.space_group_name_H-M   'P 1'
#
loop_
_entity.id
_entity.type
_entity.pdbx_description
1 polymer ?
#
loop_
_entity_poly.entity_id
_entity_poly.type
_entity_poly.pdbx_seq_one_letter_code
_entity_poly.pdbx_strand_id
1 'polypeptide(L)'
;MKRENPNLFGALLLGLLLNTLLSSQTAYWARIGLLAYPLSAGLLISAALLFAWAWRGVERRRWLRFALGCLLGASSALEVLRFWRLLERVAPDSQNLLEVCLLLLLPVLYLRRVSAIAQTANVVLAALLIAGGLLILSIAGDLQVANLQPVPAHDRQWLQALRGQCLLYPEFLLPALWPDQEKRSPHTVIRLVGYSLAFSVGMHLILELYFGATMPEQEIPVHAAAQGGALSIFNRLEWLQLLLWAMLVSIKLALYLYAGIRLLGGRNSKTENTAVGLDRFPVYLLGMAFLCMLWRGIDLNRLFALRNLAAWLFAGLVLLMGGVQWLFAKRSSSV
;
A
#
# COMPACT_ATOMS: atom_id res chain seq x y z
N MET A 1 28.25 -16.94 11.06
CA MET A 1 27.00 -16.76 10.31
C MET A 1 26.90 -15.27 9.94
N LYS A 2 27.06 -14.92 8.65
CA LYS A 2 26.74 -13.57 8.17
C LYS A 2 25.24 -13.34 8.43
N ARG A 3 24.91 -12.36 9.28
CA ARG A 3 23.52 -11.91 9.46
C ARG A 3 23.09 -11.29 8.12
N GLU A 4 22.36 -12.05 7.31
CA GLU A 4 21.72 -11.50 6.14
C GLU A 4 20.65 -10.53 6.63
N ASN A 5 20.82 -9.27 6.30
CA ASN A 5 19.80 -8.26 6.59
C ASN A 5 18.53 -8.60 5.79
N PRO A 6 17.40 -8.80 6.45
CA PRO A 6 16.18 -9.22 5.78
C PRO A 6 15.77 -8.18 4.71
N ASN A 7 15.59 -8.64 3.49
CA ASN A 7 15.17 -7.79 2.39
C ASN A 7 13.66 -7.54 2.46
N LEU A 8 13.25 -6.37 2.91
CA LEU A 8 11.84 -5.96 3.01
C LEU A 8 11.21 -5.55 1.67
N PHE A 9 11.95 -5.62 0.59
CA PHE A 9 11.46 -5.21 -0.73
C PHE A 9 10.13 -5.88 -1.09
N GLY A 10 10.02 -7.21 -0.90
CA GLY A 10 8.80 -7.95 -1.16
C GLY A 10 7.60 -7.45 -0.34
N ALA A 11 7.79 -7.17 0.95
CA ALA A 11 6.73 -6.67 1.82
C ALA A 11 6.26 -5.26 1.41
N LEU A 12 7.19 -4.38 1.06
CA LEU A 12 6.87 -3.04 0.57
C LEU A 12 6.14 -3.09 -0.76
N LEU A 13 6.62 -3.94 -1.68
CA LEU A 13 5.98 -4.14 -2.97
C LEU A 13 4.56 -4.67 -2.80
N LEU A 14 4.34 -5.69 -1.98
CA LEU A 14 2.99 -6.22 -1.69
C LEU A 14 2.04 -5.14 -1.13
N GLY A 15 2.53 -4.29 -0.23
CA GLY A 15 1.76 -3.16 0.29
C GLY A 15 1.31 -2.20 -0.82
N LEU A 16 2.17 -1.96 -1.82
CA LEU A 16 1.84 -1.13 -2.98
C LEU A 16 0.86 -1.84 -3.95
N LEU A 17 1.10 -3.14 -4.24
CA LEU A 17 0.22 -3.93 -5.10
C LEU A 17 -1.20 -4.03 -4.53
N LEU A 18 -1.34 -4.16 -3.22
CA LEU A 18 -2.63 -4.15 -2.54
C LEU A 18 -3.43 -2.87 -2.85
N ASN A 19 -2.76 -1.73 -3.02
CA ASN A 19 -3.42 -0.49 -3.35
C ASN A 19 -4.07 -0.54 -4.74
N THR A 20 -3.44 -1.18 -5.69
CA THR A 20 -4.00 -1.41 -7.04
C THR A 20 -5.13 -2.43 -7.01
N LEU A 21 -4.93 -3.56 -6.31
CA LEU A 21 -5.90 -4.65 -6.25
C LEU A 21 -7.21 -4.25 -5.56
N LEU A 22 -7.13 -3.41 -4.54
CA LEU A 22 -8.30 -2.91 -3.80
C LEU A 22 -8.75 -1.52 -4.26
N SER A 23 -8.30 -1.03 -5.41
CA SER A 23 -8.79 0.24 -5.93
C SER A 23 -10.21 0.08 -6.47
N SER A 24 -11.14 0.88 -5.95
CA SER A 24 -12.48 1.02 -6.52
C SER A 24 -12.55 2.16 -7.55
N GLN A 25 -11.49 2.94 -7.69
CA GLN A 25 -11.45 4.10 -8.57
C GLN A 25 -10.84 3.74 -9.90
N THR A 26 -11.62 3.10 -10.73
CA THR A 26 -11.24 2.77 -12.11
C THR A 26 -11.86 3.71 -13.12
N ALA A 27 -12.25 4.90 -12.70
CA ALA A 27 -12.85 5.87 -13.59
C ALA A 27 -11.90 6.22 -14.76
N TYR A 28 -12.27 5.84 -15.97
CA TYR A 28 -11.78 6.40 -17.25
C TYR A 28 -10.29 6.24 -17.55
N TRP A 29 -9.77 5.01 -17.53
CA TRP A 29 -8.32 4.82 -17.55
C TRP A 29 -7.72 4.40 -18.89
N ALA A 30 -8.53 4.02 -19.88
CA ALA A 30 -8.06 3.43 -21.11
C ALA A 30 -6.78 4.05 -21.67
N ARG A 31 -6.82 5.17 -22.30
CA ARG A 31 -5.62 5.77 -22.91
C ARG A 31 -4.98 6.85 -22.06
N ILE A 32 -5.78 7.59 -21.31
CA ILE A 32 -5.31 8.67 -20.46
C ILE A 32 -4.48 8.13 -19.31
N GLY A 33 -4.89 7.02 -18.73
CA GLY A 33 -4.14 6.32 -17.69
C GLY A 33 -2.75 5.94 -18.18
N LEU A 34 -2.64 5.30 -19.33
CA LEU A 34 -1.35 4.87 -19.88
C LEU A 34 -0.38 6.05 -20.10
N LEU A 35 -0.84 7.19 -20.55
CA LEU A 35 -0.01 8.39 -20.70
C LEU A 35 0.34 9.06 -19.36
N ALA A 36 -0.54 8.97 -18.36
CA ALA A 36 -0.29 9.52 -17.03
C ALA A 36 0.73 8.72 -16.23
N TYR A 37 0.91 7.41 -16.49
CA TYR A 37 1.84 6.57 -15.75
C TYR A 37 3.31 7.01 -15.82
N PRO A 38 3.92 7.32 -16.96
CA PRO A 38 5.29 7.79 -17.00
C PRO A 38 5.51 9.10 -16.23
N LEU A 39 4.54 10.02 -16.33
CA LEU A 39 4.61 11.29 -15.60
C LEU A 39 4.46 11.07 -14.09
N SER A 40 3.53 10.20 -13.66
CA SER A 40 3.37 9.85 -12.26
C SER A 40 4.60 9.14 -11.72
N ALA A 41 5.26 8.27 -12.51
CA ALA A 41 6.51 7.63 -12.13
C ALA A 41 7.62 8.65 -11.84
N GLY A 42 7.81 9.61 -12.73
CA GLY A 42 8.78 10.69 -12.55
C GLY A 42 8.52 11.50 -11.28
N LEU A 43 7.26 11.88 -11.05
CA LEU A 43 6.85 12.61 -9.85
C LEU A 43 7.03 11.80 -8.56
N LEU A 44 6.64 10.52 -8.55
CA LEU A 44 6.79 9.63 -7.39
C LEU A 44 8.26 9.38 -7.07
N ILE A 45 9.11 9.12 -8.06
CA ILE A 45 10.55 8.94 -7.87
C ILE A 45 11.16 10.21 -7.29
N SER A 46 10.87 11.36 -7.88
CA SER A 46 11.39 12.66 -7.42
C SER A 46 10.95 12.95 -5.98
N ALA A 47 9.68 12.75 -5.65
CA ALA A 47 9.14 12.95 -4.31
C ALA A 47 9.75 11.98 -3.30
N ALA A 48 9.93 10.71 -3.65
CA ALA A 48 10.54 9.73 -2.76
C ALA A 48 12.04 9.98 -2.54
N LEU A 49 12.77 10.49 -3.52
CA LEU A 49 14.17 10.92 -3.37
C LEU A 49 14.29 12.14 -2.46
N LEU A 50 13.42 13.15 -2.66
CA LEU A 50 13.33 14.31 -1.77
C LEU A 50 12.99 13.89 -0.34
N PHE A 51 12.10 12.93 -0.18
CA PHE A 51 11.75 12.36 1.11
C PHE A 51 12.94 11.68 1.78
N ALA A 52 13.67 10.81 1.08
CA ALA A 52 14.84 10.13 1.61
C ALA A 52 15.90 11.15 2.08
N TRP A 53 16.05 12.26 1.36
CA TRP A 53 16.91 13.36 1.76
C TRP A 53 16.40 14.09 3.03
N ALA A 54 15.11 14.39 3.07
CA ALA A 54 14.46 15.07 4.19
C ALA A 54 14.43 14.20 5.46
N TRP A 55 14.45 12.88 5.31
CA TRP A 55 14.34 11.91 6.39
C TRP A 55 15.41 12.07 7.49
N ARG A 56 16.63 12.40 7.11
CA ARG A 56 17.73 12.65 8.07
C ARG A 56 17.38 13.66 9.16
N GLY A 57 16.46 14.55 8.85
CA GLY A 57 15.94 15.53 9.75
C GLY A 57 14.82 15.08 10.66
N VAL A 58 14.00 14.20 10.14
CA VAL A 58 12.93 13.57 10.90
C VAL A 58 13.50 12.76 12.07
N GLU A 59 14.58 12.02 11.84
CA GLU A 59 15.21 11.20 12.89
C GLU A 59 15.66 12.00 14.13
N ARG A 60 16.03 13.25 13.97
CA ARG A 60 16.53 14.10 15.06
C ARG A 60 15.41 14.65 15.95
N ARG A 61 14.16 14.70 15.47
CA ARG A 61 13.05 15.37 16.18
C ARG A 61 12.06 14.37 16.74
N ARG A 62 11.99 14.26 18.08
CA ARG A 62 11.11 13.31 18.78
C ARG A 62 9.62 13.48 18.44
N TRP A 63 9.13 14.74 18.41
CA TRP A 63 7.73 15.03 18.15
C TRP A 63 7.29 14.61 16.73
N LEU A 64 8.18 14.78 15.74
CA LEU A 64 7.89 14.42 14.36
C LEU A 64 7.84 12.90 14.18
N ARG A 65 8.77 12.17 14.82
CA ARG A 65 8.71 10.70 14.87
C ARG A 65 7.42 10.22 15.52
N PHE A 66 7.00 10.87 16.61
CA PHE A 66 5.74 10.57 17.28
C PHE A 66 4.54 10.81 16.32
N ALA A 67 4.46 11.98 15.68
CA ALA A 67 3.40 12.32 14.74
C ALA A 67 3.32 11.32 13.56
N LEU A 68 4.47 10.95 12.98
CA LEU A 68 4.53 9.95 11.90
C LEU A 68 4.13 8.55 12.39
N GLY A 69 4.54 8.17 13.61
CA GLY A 69 4.12 6.91 14.22
C GLY A 69 2.60 6.83 14.41
N CYS A 70 1.98 7.89 14.94
CA CYS A 70 0.52 7.99 15.07
C CYS A 70 -0.18 7.94 13.70
N LEU A 71 0.38 8.60 12.68
CA LEU A 71 -0.18 8.60 11.34
C LEU A 71 -0.11 7.21 10.69
N LEU A 72 0.96 6.44 10.92
CA LEU A 72 1.04 5.03 10.50
C LEU A 72 0.02 4.15 11.23
N GLY A 73 -0.23 4.41 12.52
CA GLY A 73 -1.28 3.73 13.28
C GLY A 73 -2.67 4.02 12.73
N ALA A 74 -2.96 5.28 12.43
CA ALA A 74 -4.20 5.68 11.78
C ALA A 74 -4.35 5.04 10.39
N SER A 75 -3.26 5.01 9.61
CA SER A 75 -3.25 4.34 8.30
C SER A 75 -3.52 2.84 8.42
N SER A 76 -3.00 2.18 9.47
CA SER A 76 -3.28 0.77 9.76
C SER A 76 -4.78 0.54 10.03
N ALA A 77 -5.40 1.40 10.86
CA ALA A 77 -6.83 1.31 11.15
C ALA A 77 -7.68 1.52 9.89
N LEU A 78 -7.30 2.47 9.02
CA LEU A 78 -7.98 2.68 7.74
C LEU A 78 -7.89 1.47 6.81
N GLU A 79 -6.75 0.75 6.78
CA GLU A 79 -6.61 -0.46 5.97
C GLU A 79 -7.48 -1.62 6.49
N VAL A 80 -7.59 -1.79 7.82
CA VAL A 80 -8.51 -2.79 8.42
C VAL A 80 -9.96 -2.47 8.07
N LEU A 81 -10.37 -1.22 8.25
CA LEU A 81 -11.75 -0.80 7.95
C LEU A 81 -12.08 -0.90 6.47
N ARG A 82 -11.12 -0.55 5.60
CA ARG A 82 -11.29 -0.70 4.16
C ARG A 82 -11.51 -2.16 3.78
N PHE A 83 -10.69 -3.06 4.30
CA PHE A 83 -10.84 -4.49 4.04
C PHE A 83 -12.16 -5.03 4.58
N TRP A 84 -12.56 -4.63 5.78
CA TRP A 84 -13.85 -4.99 6.36
C TRP A 84 -15.03 -4.53 5.48
N ARG A 85 -15.02 -3.26 5.04
CA ARG A 85 -16.06 -2.73 4.15
C ARG A 85 -16.11 -3.39 2.79
N LEU A 86 -14.96 -3.80 2.25
CA LEU A 86 -14.91 -4.58 1.02
C LEU A 86 -15.51 -5.97 1.23
N LEU A 87 -15.19 -6.62 2.34
CA LEU A 87 -15.79 -7.93 2.68
C LEU A 87 -17.32 -7.84 2.86
N GLU A 88 -17.84 -6.80 3.51
CA GLU A 88 -19.30 -6.59 3.64
C GLU A 88 -20.00 -6.56 2.27
N ARG A 89 -19.34 -6.07 1.23
CA ARG A 89 -19.91 -6.01 -0.13
C ARG A 89 -19.82 -7.33 -0.88
N VAL A 90 -18.76 -8.06 -0.66
CA VAL A 90 -18.46 -9.31 -1.37
C VAL A 90 -19.15 -10.50 -0.72
N ALA A 91 -19.27 -10.50 0.60
CA ALA A 91 -19.82 -11.59 1.39
C ALA A 91 -20.69 -11.02 2.54
N PRO A 92 -21.91 -10.57 2.26
CA PRO A 92 -22.76 -9.82 3.21
C PRO A 92 -23.17 -10.61 4.46
N ASP A 93 -23.16 -11.94 4.40
CA ASP A 93 -23.71 -12.78 5.47
C ASP A 93 -22.77 -13.04 6.67
N SER A 94 -21.50 -12.61 6.65
CA SER A 94 -20.47 -13.10 7.59
C SER A 94 -19.79 -12.05 8.47
N GLN A 95 -20.35 -10.81 8.71
CA GLN A 95 -19.44 -9.70 8.84
C GLN A 95 -19.45 -8.94 10.16
N ASN A 96 -18.96 -9.60 11.19
CA ASN A 96 -18.60 -8.91 12.43
C ASN A 96 -17.21 -8.23 12.28
N LEU A 97 -17.13 -6.90 12.47
CA LEU A 97 -15.85 -6.16 12.46
C LEU A 97 -14.81 -6.83 13.37
N LEU A 98 -15.23 -7.40 14.50
CA LEU A 98 -14.36 -8.09 15.43
C LEU A 98 -13.72 -9.34 14.79
N GLU A 99 -14.47 -10.13 14.05
CA GLU A 99 -13.97 -11.35 13.38
C GLU A 99 -12.93 -10.99 12.33
N VAL A 100 -13.19 -9.96 11.53
CA VAL A 100 -12.24 -9.46 10.54
C VAL A 100 -10.99 -8.91 11.21
N CYS A 101 -11.13 -8.16 12.30
CA CYS A 101 -9.99 -7.69 13.08
C CYS A 101 -9.16 -8.87 13.60
N LEU A 102 -9.79 -9.91 14.15
CA LEU A 102 -9.09 -11.10 14.63
C LEU A 102 -8.39 -11.83 13.49
N LEU A 103 -9.05 -12.03 12.36
CA LEU A 103 -8.49 -12.68 11.18
C LEU A 103 -7.22 -11.96 10.69
N LEU A 104 -7.23 -10.63 10.67
CA LEU A 104 -6.08 -9.85 10.22
C LEU A 104 -4.99 -9.72 11.28
N LEU A 105 -5.34 -9.62 12.55
CA LEU A 105 -4.39 -9.37 13.64
C LEU A 105 -3.67 -10.64 14.12
N LEU A 106 -4.28 -11.82 14.03
CA LEU A 106 -3.61 -13.07 14.38
C LEU A 106 -2.30 -13.29 13.60
N PRO A 107 -2.27 -13.19 12.26
CA PRO A 107 -1.01 -13.25 11.52
C PRO A 107 -0.02 -12.17 11.91
N VAL A 108 -0.50 -10.95 12.21
CA VAL A 108 0.36 -9.83 12.65
C VAL A 108 1.04 -10.13 13.97
N LEU A 109 0.38 -10.81 14.90
CA LEU A 109 0.98 -11.26 16.16
C LEU A 109 2.16 -12.20 15.93
N TYR A 110 2.12 -13.01 14.88
CA TYR A 110 3.23 -13.91 14.48
C TYR A 110 4.34 -13.13 13.76
N LEU A 111 4.01 -12.12 12.96
CA LEU A 111 4.92 -11.31 12.14
C LEU A 111 5.66 -10.23 12.95
N ARG A 112 6.15 -10.55 14.15
CA ARG A 112 6.84 -9.57 15.03
C ARG A 112 8.30 -9.32 14.64
N ARG A 113 8.89 -10.17 13.80
CA ARG A 113 10.28 -10.04 13.36
C ARG A 113 10.34 -9.58 11.91
N VAL A 114 11.25 -8.67 11.60
CA VAL A 114 11.46 -8.18 10.21
C VAL A 114 11.74 -9.33 9.25
N SER A 115 12.52 -10.34 9.70
CA SER A 115 12.79 -11.53 8.89
C SER A 115 11.53 -12.35 8.61
N ALA A 116 10.63 -12.49 9.58
CA ALA A 116 9.36 -13.18 9.38
C ALA A 116 8.48 -12.42 8.38
N ILE A 117 8.37 -11.10 8.52
CA ILE A 117 7.64 -10.27 7.54
C ILE A 117 8.21 -10.45 6.13
N ALA A 118 9.55 -10.39 5.99
CA ALA A 118 10.20 -10.52 4.68
C ALA A 118 10.00 -11.89 4.05
N GLN A 119 10.13 -12.98 4.82
CA GLN A 119 9.95 -14.35 4.34
C GLN A 119 8.49 -14.62 3.94
N THR A 120 7.54 -14.26 4.81
CA THR A 120 6.10 -14.41 4.52
C THR A 120 5.72 -13.59 3.28
N ALA A 121 6.24 -12.37 3.16
CA ALA A 121 5.97 -11.52 2.01
C ALA A 121 6.46 -12.15 0.69
N ASN A 122 7.63 -12.79 0.67
CA ASN A 122 8.12 -13.45 -0.53
C ASN A 122 7.25 -14.63 -0.94
N VAL A 123 6.76 -15.43 0.03
CA VAL A 123 5.84 -16.54 -0.23
C VAL A 123 4.50 -16.02 -0.77
N VAL A 124 3.95 -14.98 -0.15
CA VAL A 124 2.68 -14.39 -0.58
C VAL A 124 2.81 -13.69 -1.93
N LEU A 125 3.96 -13.08 -2.23
CA LEU A 125 4.24 -12.51 -3.55
C LEU A 125 4.24 -13.59 -4.64
N ALA A 126 4.87 -14.74 -4.39
CA ALA A 126 4.85 -15.86 -5.32
C ALA A 126 3.41 -16.38 -5.51
N ALA A 127 2.65 -16.56 -4.43
CA ALA A 127 1.26 -16.97 -4.49
C ALA A 127 0.38 -15.97 -5.26
N LEU A 128 0.60 -14.66 -5.07
CA LEU A 128 -0.10 -13.61 -5.79
C LEU A 128 0.19 -13.63 -7.29
N LEU A 129 1.44 -13.87 -7.68
CA LEU A 129 1.81 -13.98 -9.09
C LEU A 129 1.17 -15.20 -9.76
N ILE A 130 1.15 -16.33 -9.04
CA ILE A 130 0.47 -17.56 -9.53
C ILE A 130 -1.04 -17.30 -9.65
N ALA A 131 -1.68 -16.76 -8.63
CA ALA A 131 -3.12 -16.48 -8.66
C ALA A 131 -3.49 -15.42 -9.72
N GLY A 132 -2.66 -14.41 -9.91
CA GLY A 132 -2.80 -13.42 -10.97
C GLY A 132 -2.69 -14.06 -12.36
N GLY A 133 -1.74 -14.97 -12.55
CA GLY A 133 -1.61 -15.75 -13.78
C GLY A 133 -2.84 -16.64 -14.04
N LEU A 134 -3.35 -17.32 -13.02
CA LEU A 134 -4.58 -18.12 -13.12
C LEU A 134 -5.80 -17.25 -13.45
N LEU A 135 -5.92 -16.08 -12.84
CA LEU A 135 -6.97 -15.11 -13.15
C LEU A 135 -6.92 -14.69 -14.63
N ILE A 136 -5.74 -14.31 -15.12
CA ILE A 136 -5.56 -13.90 -16.51
C ILE A 136 -5.92 -15.06 -17.46
N LEU A 137 -5.49 -16.27 -17.15
CA LEU A 137 -5.82 -17.46 -17.96
C LEU A 137 -7.33 -17.73 -17.94
N SER A 138 -8.02 -17.52 -16.82
CA SER A 138 -9.46 -17.76 -16.69
C SER A 138 -10.31 -16.81 -17.52
N ILE A 139 -9.85 -15.58 -17.77
CA ILE A 139 -10.56 -14.57 -18.56
C ILE A 139 -9.97 -14.37 -19.96
N ALA A 140 -8.93 -15.14 -20.32
CA ALA A 140 -8.18 -14.93 -21.57
C ALA A 140 -9.05 -15.04 -22.83
N GLY A 141 -10.07 -15.91 -22.79
CA GLY A 141 -11.04 -16.08 -23.89
C GLY A 141 -11.96 -14.89 -24.11
N ASP A 142 -12.16 -14.07 -23.08
CA ASP A 142 -13.10 -12.94 -23.08
C ASP A 142 -12.40 -11.60 -23.32
N LEU A 143 -11.06 -11.59 -23.45
CA LEU A 143 -10.29 -10.39 -23.71
C LEU A 143 -10.50 -9.89 -25.13
N GLN A 144 -11.02 -8.67 -25.29
CA GLN A 144 -11.31 -8.07 -26.59
C GLN A 144 -10.51 -6.80 -26.80
N VAL A 145 -9.69 -6.76 -27.86
CA VAL A 145 -8.92 -5.56 -28.23
C VAL A 145 -9.83 -4.38 -28.60
N ALA A 146 -11.04 -4.67 -29.10
CA ALA A 146 -12.06 -3.67 -29.39
C ALA A 146 -12.46 -2.86 -28.14
N ASN A 147 -12.32 -3.43 -26.95
CA ASN A 147 -12.62 -2.77 -25.68
C ASN A 147 -11.64 -1.61 -25.36
N LEU A 148 -10.47 -1.56 -25.99
CA LEU A 148 -9.51 -0.46 -25.87
C LEU A 148 -9.89 0.78 -26.69
N GLN A 149 -11.12 0.93 -27.12
CA GLN A 149 -11.55 2.09 -27.92
C GLN A 149 -11.36 3.39 -27.13
N PRO A 150 -11.00 4.52 -27.84
CA PRO A 150 -10.79 5.79 -27.19
C PRO A 150 -12.12 6.35 -26.68
N VAL A 151 -12.27 6.37 -25.37
CA VAL A 151 -13.32 7.20 -24.76
C VAL A 151 -12.86 8.65 -24.90
N PRO A 152 -13.72 9.57 -25.40
CA PRO A 152 -13.37 10.98 -25.53
C PRO A 152 -13.06 11.52 -24.14
N ALA A 153 -11.80 11.90 -23.94
CA ALA A 153 -11.30 12.36 -22.67
C ALA A 153 -11.59 13.84 -22.50
N HIS A 154 -12.27 14.21 -21.44
CA HIS A 154 -12.33 15.58 -21.00
C HIS A 154 -11.06 15.95 -20.23
N ASP A 155 -10.52 17.16 -20.39
CA ASP A 155 -9.28 17.62 -19.73
C ASP A 155 -9.26 17.41 -18.22
N ARG A 156 -10.41 17.49 -17.56
CA ARG A 156 -10.54 17.22 -16.12
C ARG A 156 -10.24 15.76 -15.73
N GLN A 157 -10.51 14.81 -16.61
CA GLN A 157 -10.29 13.38 -16.33
C GLN A 157 -8.80 13.05 -16.28
N TRP A 158 -8.00 13.71 -17.11
CA TRP A 158 -6.55 13.53 -17.09
C TRP A 158 -5.92 13.96 -15.76
N LEU A 159 -6.33 15.11 -15.24
CA LEU A 159 -5.87 15.61 -13.95
C LEU A 159 -6.33 14.69 -12.80
N GLN A 160 -7.52 14.13 -12.85
CA GLN A 160 -8.01 13.19 -11.87
C GLN A 160 -7.21 11.89 -11.90
N ALA A 161 -6.93 11.36 -13.09
CA ALA A 161 -6.10 10.18 -13.28
C ALA A 161 -4.70 10.40 -12.71
N LEU A 162 -4.04 11.49 -13.09
CA LEU A 162 -2.71 11.85 -12.57
C LEU A 162 -2.71 11.99 -11.05
N ARG A 163 -3.70 12.70 -10.48
CA ARG A 163 -3.84 12.86 -9.03
C ARG A 163 -4.02 11.53 -8.30
N GLY A 164 -4.79 10.61 -8.87
CA GLY A 164 -4.99 9.27 -8.32
C GLY A 164 -3.72 8.41 -8.34
N GLN A 165 -2.89 8.57 -9.37
CA GLN A 165 -1.63 7.82 -9.53
C GLN A 165 -0.46 8.40 -8.74
N CYS A 166 -0.43 9.70 -8.50
CA CYS A 166 0.65 10.37 -7.78
C CYS A 166 0.55 10.25 -6.25
N LEU A 167 -0.23 9.32 -5.71
CA LEU A 167 -0.37 9.12 -4.27
C LEU A 167 0.91 8.55 -3.67
N LEU A 168 1.53 9.32 -2.79
CA LEU A 168 2.76 8.97 -2.10
C LEU A 168 2.44 8.13 -0.87
N TYR A 169 2.25 6.84 -1.09
CA TYR A 169 1.98 5.91 -0.01
C TYR A 169 3.17 5.73 0.92
N PRO A 170 2.93 5.44 2.22
CA PRO A 170 3.99 5.23 3.19
C PRO A 170 5.03 4.19 2.76
N GLU A 171 4.65 3.17 1.99
CA GLU A 171 5.53 2.12 1.50
C GLU A 171 6.71 2.64 0.65
N PHE A 172 6.53 3.73 -0.10
CA PHE A 172 7.62 4.38 -0.83
C PHE A 172 8.63 5.05 0.11
N LEU A 173 8.20 5.38 1.30
CA LEU A 173 8.92 6.21 2.26
C LEU A 173 9.56 5.37 3.37
N LEU A 174 8.99 4.20 3.67
CA LEU A 174 9.49 3.30 4.70
C LEU A 174 10.92 2.80 4.49
N PRO A 175 11.46 2.60 3.25
CA PRO A 175 12.87 2.24 3.07
C PRO A 175 13.86 3.17 3.77
N ALA A 176 13.51 4.45 3.91
CA ALA A 176 14.34 5.42 4.62
C ALA A 176 14.45 5.17 6.12
N LEU A 177 13.52 4.41 6.71
CA LEU A 177 13.51 4.05 8.14
C LEU A 177 14.61 3.05 8.53
N TRP A 178 15.19 2.31 7.57
CA TRP A 178 16.19 1.28 7.85
C TRP A 178 17.61 1.79 7.58
N PRO A 179 18.44 1.99 8.62
CA PRO A 179 19.77 2.59 8.47
C PRO A 179 20.71 1.82 7.53
N ASP A 180 20.59 0.49 7.50
CA ASP A 180 21.41 -0.34 6.61
C ASP A 180 21.00 -0.23 5.14
N GLN A 181 19.80 0.25 4.86
CA GLN A 181 19.28 0.50 3.52
C GLN A 181 19.45 1.96 3.09
N GLU A 182 19.89 2.86 3.96
CA GLU A 182 20.01 4.29 3.64
C GLU A 182 20.87 4.51 2.39
N LYS A 183 21.98 3.78 2.23
CA LYS A 183 22.84 3.85 1.04
C LYS A 183 22.21 3.23 -0.21
N ARG A 184 21.27 2.29 -0.05
CA ARG A 184 20.55 1.60 -1.14
C ARG A 184 19.15 2.16 -1.39
N SER A 185 18.71 3.08 -0.55
CA SER A 185 17.36 3.65 -0.57
C SER A 185 16.94 4.16 -1.96
N PRO A 186 17.75 4.94 -2.71
CA PRO A 186 17.31 5.44 -4.02
C PRO A 186 17.00 4.33 -5.01
N HIS A 187 17.87 3.32 -5.12
CA HIS A 187 17.65 2.19 -6.03
C HIS A 187 16.45 1.34 -5.62
N THR A 188 16.23 1.16 -4.32
CA THR A 188 15.08 0.42 -3.79
C THR A 188 13.79 1.15 -4.14
N VAL A 189 13.73 2.47 -3.95
CA VAL A 189 12.57 3.28 -4.28
C VAL A 189 12.27 3.25 -5.78
N ILE A 190 13.28 3.44 -6.64
CA ILE A 190 13.11 3.39 -8.10
C ILE A 190 12.53 2.02 -8.53
N ARG A 191 13.06 0.93 -7.97
CA ARG A 191 12.53 -0.42 -8.24
C ARG A 191 11.09 -0.58 -7.74
N LEU A 192 10.78 -0.11 -6.53
CA LEU A 192 9.41 -0.19 -5.99
C LEU A 192 8.43 0.58 -6.88
N VAL A 193 8.77 1.80 -7.29
CA VAL A 193 7.94 2.59 -8.20
C VAL A 193 7.80 1.86 -9.54
N GLY A 194 8.90 1.38 -10.12
CA GLY A 194 8.87 0.68 -11.41
C GLY A 194 7.99 -0.57 -11.39
N TYR A 195 8.17 -1.45 -10.42
CA TYR A 195 7.38 -2.70 -10.34
C TYR A 195 5.91 -2.44 -9.97
N SER A 196 5.62 -1.51 -9.06
CA SER A 196 4.24 -1.20 -8.69
C SER A 196 3.47 -0.56 -9.85
N LEU A 197 4.12 0.34 -10.60
CA LEU A 197 3.51 0.93 -11.79
C LEU A 197 3.35 -0.06 -12.93
N ALA A 198 4.36 -0.89 -13.20
CA ALA A 198 4.25 -1.94 -14.22
C ALA A 198 3.09 -2.90 -13.92
N PHE A 199 2.94 -3.30 -12.66
CA PHE A 199 1.80 -4.11 -12.22
C PHE A 199 0.48 -3.34 -12.39
N SER A 200 0.42 -2.08 -11.98
CA SER A 200 -0.80 -1.26 -12.10
C SER A 200 -1.21 -1.09 -13.56
N VAL A 201 -0.26 -0.79 -14.45
CA VAL A 201 -0.50 -0.69 -15.90
C VAL A 201 -1.01 -2.01 -16.47
N GLY A 202 -0.33 -3.12 -16.14
CA GLY A 202 -0.73 -4.44 -16.61
C GLY A 202 -2.13 -4.84 -16.15
N MET A 203 -2.44 -4.64 -14.86
CA MET A 203 -3.77 -4.95 -14.31
C MET A 203 -4.86 -4.07 -14.93
N HIS A 204 -4.62 -2.77 -15.07
CA HIS A 204 -5.60 -1.89 -15.71
C HIS A 204 -5.85 -2.27 -17.17
N LEU A 205 -4.79 -2.55 -17.91
CA LEU A 205 -4.91 -2.98 -19.31
C LEU A 205 -5.75 -4.26 -19.44
N ILE A 206 -5.48 -5.26 -18.60
CA ILE A 206 -6.23 -6.53 -18.61
C ILE A 206 -7.69 -6.31 -18.27
N LEU A 207 -7.98 -5.54 -17.22
CA LEU A 207 -9.35 -5.25 -16.81
C LEU A 207 -10.11 -4.45 -17.87
N GLU A 208 -9.43 -3.56 -18.59
CA GLU A 208 -10.00 -2.80 -19.67
C GLU A 208 -10.31 -3.67 -20.89
N LEU A 209 -9.40 -4.56 -21.26
CA LEU A 209 -9.63 -5.55 -22.31
C LEU A 209 -10.82 -6.47 -21.98
N TYR A 210 -11.06 -6.75 -20.69
CA TYR A 210 -12.13 -7.60 -20.21
C TYR A 210 -13.47 -6.86 -20.13
N PHE A 211 -13.52 -5.72 -19.42
CA PHE A 211 -14.77 -4.99 -19.16
C PHE A 211 -15.12 -3.93 -20.22
N GLY A 212 -14.12 -3.36 -20.89
CA GLY A 212 -14.33 -2.26 -21.83
C GLY A 212 -15.06 -1.07 -21.22
N ALA A 213 -16.15 -0.64 -21.86
CA ALA A 213 -16.94 0.52 -21.42
C ALA A 213 -17.66 0.32 -20.07
N THR A 214 -17.87 -0.92 -19.62
CA THR A 214 -18.54 -1.24 -18.34
C THR A 214 -17.58 -1.22 -17.13
N MET A 215 -16.28 -1.05 -17.36
CA MET A 215 -15.28 -1.01 -16.29
C MET A 215 -15.57 0.04 -15.20
N PRO A 216 -16.03 1.27 -15.49
CA PRO A 216 -16.37 2.28 -14.49
C PRO A 216 -17.55 1.88 -13.58
N GLU A 217 -18.40 0.95 -14.02
CA GLU A 217 -19.56 0.47 -13.26
C GLU A 217 -19.16 -0.58 -12.23
N GLN A 218 -17.96 -1.15 -12.37
CA GLN A 218 -17.47 -2.17 -11.45
C GLN A 218 -16.93 -1.52 -10.18
N GLU A 219 -17.53 -1.81 -9.04
CA GLU A 219 -17.04 -1.29 -7.75
C GLU A 219 -15.65 -1.84 -7.38
N ILE A 220 -15.42 -3.13 -7.67
CA ILE A 220 -14.17 -3.85 -7.41
C ILE A 220 -13.82 -4.69 -8.66
N PRO A 221 -13.22 -4.09 -9.70
CA PRO A 221 -13.06 -4.76 -10.99
C PRO A 221 -12.27 -6.06 -10.94
N VAL A 222 -11.22 -6.13 -10.09
CA VAL A 222 -10.42 -7.36 -9.93
C VAL A 222 -11.27 -8.49 -9.35
N HIS A 223 -12.17 -8.19 -8.42
CA HIS A 223 -13.08 -9.19 -7.84
C HIS A 223 -14.15 -9.62 -8.85
N ALA A 224 -14.75 -8.67 -9.55
CA ALA A 224 -15.72 -8.95 -10.59
C ALA A 224 -15.12 -9.83 -11.72
N ALA A 225 -13.86 -9.58 -12.10
CA ALA A 225 -13.13 -10.42 -13.04
C ALA A 225 -12.90 -11.84 -12.48
N ALA A 226 -12.60 -11.97 -11.19
CA ALA A 226 -12.41 -13.29 -10.55
C ALA A 226 -13.73 -14.07 -10.43
N GLN A 227 -14.86 -13.41 -10.31
CA GLN A 227 -16.19 -14.02 -10.33
C GLN A 227 -16.60 -14.47 -11.73
N GLY A 228 -16.29 -13.67 -12.76
CA GLY A 228 -16.62 -13.98 -14.14
C GLY A 228 -15.68 -15.00 -14.79
N GLY A 229 -14.48 -15.18 -14.26
CA GLY A 229 -13.49 -16.13 -14.79
C GLY A 229 -13.89 -17.58 -14.52
N ALA A 230 -13.97 -18.38 -15.57
CA ALA A 230 -14.26 -19.81 -15.48
C ALA A 230 -13.04 -20.65 -15.87
N LEU A 231 -12.35 -21.21 -14.90
CA LEU A 231 -11.43 -22.32 -15.12
C LEU A 231 -12.20 -23.62 -14.83
N SER A 232 -12.26 -24.53 -15.78
CA SER A 232 -13.03 -25.78 -15.80
C SER A 232 -13.13 -26.55 -14.47
N ILE A 233 -12.14 -26.44 -13.59
CA ILE A 233 -12.05 -27.12 -12.29
C ILE A 233 -12.23 -26.13 -11.13
N PHE A 234 -11.92 -24.84 -11.32
CA PHE A 234 -11.97 -23.82 -10.30
C PHE A 234 -13.05 -22.77 -10.59
N ASN A 235 -14.29 -23.08 -10.25
CA ASN A 235 -15.41 -22.15 -10.43
C ASN A 235 -15.46 -21.04 -9.35
N ARG A 236 -14.47 -20.96 -8.45
CA ARG A 236 -14.48 -20.02 -7.31
C ARG A 236 -13.10 -19.44 -7.02
N LEU A 237 -12.50 -18.80 -8.02
CA LEU A 237 -11.24 -18.05 -7.83
C LEU A 237 -11.39 -16.88 -6.85
N GLU A 238 -12.61 -16.41 -6.64
CA GLU A 238 -12.95 -15.34 -5.71
C GLU A 238 -12.50 -15.62 -4.27
N TRP A 239 -12.63 -16.88 -3.77
CA TRP A 239 -12.21 -17.26 -2.42
C TRP A 239 -10.69 -17.24 -2.26
N LEU A 240 -9.96 -17.70 -3.26
CA LEU A 240 -8.51 -17.62 -3.28
C LEU A 240 -8.05 -16.17 -3.28
N GLN A 241 -8.71 -15.32 -4.03
CA GLN A 241 -8.43 -13.88 -4.07
C GLN A 241 -8.67 -13.22 -2.71
N LEU A 242 -9.80 -13.49 -2.05
CA LEU A 242 -10.11 -12.96 -0.73
C LEU A 242 -9.10 -13.38 0.32
N LEU A 243 -8.67 -14.66 0.30
CA LEU A 243 -7.62 -15.15 1.18
C LEU A 243 -6.30 -14.42 0.96
N LEU A 244 -5.89 -14.26 -0.30
CA LEU A 244 -4.68 -13.51 -0.65
C LEU A 244 -4.78 -12.04 -0.21
N TRP A 245 -5.94 -11.40 -0.38
CA TRP A 245 -6.15 -10.03 0.09
C TRP A 245 -6.00 -9.92 1.61
N ALA A 246 -6.56 -10.86 2.38
CA ALA A 246 -6.39 -10.89 3.82
C ALA A 246 -4.91 -11.02 4.23
N MET A 247 -4.15 -11.89 3.56
CA MET A 247 -2.71 -12.05 3.79
C MET A 247 -1.92 -10.78 3.43
N LEU A 248 -2.25 -10.14 2.31
CA LEU A 248 -1.63 -8.88 1.89
C LEU A 248 -1.87 -7.75 2.90
N VAL A 249 -3.11 -7.61 3.37
CA VAL A 249 -3.48 -6.63 4.40
C VAL A 249 -2.72 -6.92 5.70
N SER A 250 -2.65 -8.19 6.14
CA SER A 250 -1.91 -8.58 7.36
C SER A 250 -0.42 -8.24 7.28
N ILE A 251 0.24 -8.49 6.12
CA ILE A 251 1.64 -8.11 5.90
C ILE A 251 1.81 -6.59 5.95
N LYS A 252 0.92 -5.85 5.31
CA LYS A 252 0.93 -4.39 5.33
C LYS A 252 0.75 -3.82 6.73
N LEU A 253 -0.19 -4.38 7.50
CA LEU A 253 -0.40 -4.03 8.90
C LEU A 253 0.85 -4.31 9.74
N ALA A 254 1.46 -5.49 9.61
CA ALA A 254 2.69 -5.83 10.30
C ALA A 254 3.81 -4.84 10.00
N LEU A 255 3.96 -4.45 8.72
CA LEU A 255 4.95 -3.48 8.28
C LEU A 255 4.71 -2.08 8.90
N TYR A 256 3.47 -1.59 8.89
CA TYR A 256 3.10 -0.29 9.45
C TYR A 256 3.23 -0.26 10.97
N LEU A 257 2.79 -1.32 11.66
CA LEU A 257 2.95 -1.46 13.10
C LEU A 257 4.42 -1.50 13.51
N TYR A 258 5.22 -2.29 12.80
CA TYR A 258 6.66 -2.35 13.06
C TYR A 258 7.33 -0.98 12.87
N ALA A 259 7.04 -0.30 11.75
CA ALA A 259 7.58 1.02 11.46
C ALA A 259 7.11 2.07 12.48
N GLY A 260 5.83 2.05 12.86
CA GLY A 260 5.25 2.95 13.87
C GLY A 260 5.91 2.79 15.24
N ILE A 261 6.05 1.55 15.72
CA ILE A 261 6.71 1.26 17.01
C ILE A 261 8.18 1.70 16.99
N ARG A 262 8.89 1.49 15.88
CA ARG A 262 10.26 1.95 15.70
C ARG A 262 10.37 3.48 15.77
N LEU A 263 9.46 4.20 15.16
CA LEU A 263 9.39 5.65 15.23
C LEU A 263 9.16 6.16 16.65
N LEU A 264 8.27 5.50 17.40
CA LEU A 264 7.97 5.85 18.79
C LEU A 264 9.09 5.45 19.77
N GLY A 265 9.83 4.35 19.48
CA GLY A 265 10.84 3.76 20.38
C GLY A 265 12.15 4.51 20.46
N GLY A 266 12.49 5.32 19.48
CA GLY A 266 13.78 6.03 19.44
C GLY A 266 14.96 5.13 19.01
N ARG A 267 16.12 5.76 18.79
CA ARG A 267 17.35 5.18 18.22
C ARG A 267 18.09 4.15 19.11
N ASN A 268 17.67 3.96 20.37
CA ASN A 268 18.44 3.16 21.35
C ASN A 268 18.26 1.66 21.23
N SER A 269 17.45 1.15 20.31
CA SER A 269 17.37 -0.28 20.05
C SER A 269 18.54 -0.73 19.17
N LYS A 270 19.72 -0.95 19.77
CA LYS A 270 20.88 -1.57 19.12
C LYS A 270 20.64 -3.05 18.73
N THR A 271 19.48 -3.58 19.01
CA THR A 271 19.12 -4.97 18.77
C THR A 271 18.13 -5.05 17.60
N GLU A 272 18.67 -4.95 16.42
CA GLU A 272 17.94 -4.95 15.13
C GLU A 272 17.13 -6.22 14.83
N ASN A 273 17.38 -7.30 15.60
CA ASN A 273 16.73 -8.61 15.43
C ASN A 273 15.91 -9.08 16.64
N THR A 274 15.78 -8.27 17.68
CA THR A 274 14.88 -8.60 18.78
C THR A 274 13.45 -8.26 18.39
N ALA A 275 12.52 -9.14 18.79
CA ALA A 275 11.10 -8.87 18.68
C ALA A 275 10.82 -7.43 19.12
N VAL A 276 10.11 -6.68 18.30
CA VAL A 276 9.66 -5.30 18.59
C VAL A 276 9.21 -5.27 20.05
N GLY A 277 9.75 -4.34 20.85
CA GLY A 277 9.58 -4.31 22.30
C GLY A 277 8.13 -4.62 22.67
N LEU A 278 7.93 -5.76 23.28
CA LEU A 278 6.62 -6.34 23.64
C LEU A 278 5.75 -5.33 24.40
N ASP A 279 6.40 -4.38 25.09
CA ASP A 279 5.74 -3.41 25.98
C ASP A 279 4.88 -2.37 25.22
N ARG A 280 5.22 -2.05 23.98
CA ARG A 280 4.51 -1.02 23.20
C ARG A 280 3.55 -1.58 22.17
N PHE A 281 3.71 -2.83 21.79
CA PHE A 281 2.89 -3.47 20.80
C PHE A 281 1.41 -3.55 21.20
N PRO A 282 1.04 -3.94 22.45
CA PRO A 282 -0.34 -3.94 22.91
C PRO A 282 -0.97 -2.55 22.86
N VAL A 283 -0.23 -1.52 23.27
CA VAL A 283 -0.74 -0.13 23.26
C VAL A 283 -1.05 0.32 21.83
N TYR A 284 -0.19 -0.02 20.88
CA TYR A 284 -0.39 0.33 19.47
C TYR A 284 -1.58 -0.40 18.87
N LEU A 285 -1.75 -1.70 19.18
CA LEU A 285 -2.91 -2.50 18.78
C LEU A 285 -4.20 -1.97 19.38
N LEU A 286 -4.21 -1.64 20.67
CA LEU A 286 -5.38 -1.06 21.32
C LEU A 286 -5.74 0.30 20.71
N GLY A 287 -4.76 1.15 20.45
CA GLY A 287 -4.98 2.43 19.76
C GLY A 287 -5.59 2.24 18.36
N MET A 288 -5.09 1.27 17.60
CA MET A 288 -5.64 0.93 16.29
C MET A 288 -7.07 0.37 16.40
N ALA A 289 -7.34 -0.54 17.34
CA ALA A 289 -8.67 -1.09 17.57
C ALA A 289 -9.67 0.01 17.98
N PHE A 290 -9.25 0.94 18.84
CA PHE A 290 -10.05 2.11 19.22
C PHE A 290 -10.39 2.97 18.01
N LEU A 291 -9.42 3.26 17.12
CA LEU A 291 -9.68 4.01 15.89
C LEU A 291 -10.63 3.26 14.95
N CYS A 292 -10.52 1.94 14.84
CA CYS A 292 -11.45 1.13 14.05
C CYS A 292 -12.89 1.25 14.60
N MET A 293 -13.07 1.22 15.92
CA MET A 293 -14.38 1.38 16.53
C MET A 293 -14.94 2.79 16.33
N LEU A 294 -14.10 3.82 16.47
CA LEU A 294 -14.48 5.22 16.28
C LEU A 294 -14.92 5.49 14.83
N TRP A 295 -14.26 4.87 13.85
CA TRP A 295 -14.48 5.10 12.43
C TRP A 295 -15.39 4.06 11.78
N ARG A 296 -15.98 3.16 12.56
CA ARG A 296 -16.86 2.09 12.08
C ARG A 296 -17.99 2.58 11.18
N GLY A 297 -18.58 3.76 11.45
CA GLY A 297 -19.68 4.34 10.70
C GLY A 297 -19.30 4.97 9.35
N ILE A 298 -18.02 4.98 8.99
CA ILE A 298 -17.55 5.63 7.76
C ILE A 298 -17.77 4.71 6.56
N ASP A 299 -18.33 5.24 5.48
CA ASP A 299 -18.53 4.54 4.22
C ASP A 299 -17.20 4.31 3.47
N LEU A 300 -17.20 3.37 2.53
CA LEU A 300 -16.00 2.96 1.81
C LEU A 300 -15.36 4.13 1.03
N ASN A 301 -16.15 4.98 0.39
CA ASN A 301 -15.65 6.11 -0.41
C ASN A 301 -14.93 7.14 0.48
N ARG A 302 -15.48 7.43 1.66
CA ARG A 302 -14.83 8.29 2.65
C ARG A 302 -13.57 7.66 3.22
N LEU A 303 -13.54 6.33 3.44
CA LEU A 303 -12.33 5.63 3.86
C LEU A 303 -11.21 5.76 2.82
N PHE A 304 -11.52 5.67 1.52
CA PHE A 304 -10.55 5.94 0.45
C PHE A 304 -10.04 7.39 0.49
N ALA A 305 -10.94 8.36 0.68
CA ALA A 305 -10.56 9.77 0.77
C ALA A 305 -9.66 10.04 1.99
N LEU A 306 -9.99 9.49 3.16
CA LEU A 306 -9.19 9.61 4.38
C LEU A 306 -7.81 8.96 4.24
N ARG A 307 -7.74 7.78 3.59
CA ARG A 307 -6.48 7.12 3.31
C ARG A 307 -5.58 7.95 2.39
N ASN A 308 -6.15 8.52 1.34
CA ASN A 308 -5.42 9.40 0.43
C ASN A 308 -4.94 10.66 1.16
N LEU A 309 -5.79 11.23 2.01
CA LEU A 309 -5.40 12.36 2.88
C LEU A 309 -4.26 11.97 3.83
N ALA A 310 -4.32 10.80 4.47
CA ALA A 310 -3.25 10.31 5.34
C ALA A 310 -1.92 10.15 4.57
N ALA A 311 -1.95 9.66 3.33
CA ALA A 311 -0.76 9.56 2.48
C ALA A 311 -0.18 10.95 2.15
N TRP A 312 -1.01 11.92 1.80
CA TRP A 312 -0.59 13.30 1.56
C TRP A 312 -0.06 13.98 2.82
N LEU A 313 -0.70 13.78 3.97
CA LEU A 313 -0.22 14.31 5.25
C LEU A 313 1.14 13.71 5.63
N PHE A 314 1.32 12.40 5.43
CA PHE A 314 2.60 11.72 5.67
C PHE A 314 3.71 12.33 4.80
N ALA A 315 3.48 12.45 3.49
CA ALA A 315 4.42 13.05 2.57
C ALA A 315 4.69 14.52 2.88
N GLY A 316 3.63 15.30 3.12
CA GLY A 316 3.71 16.73 3.41
C GLY A 316 4.50 17.03 4.69
N LEU A 317 4.27 16.28 5.77
CA LEU A 317 5.02 16.43 7.02
C LEU A 317 6.52 16.24 6.81
N VAL A 318 6.92 15.25 6.04
CA VAL A 318 8.35 14.99 5.81
C VAL A 318 8.97 16.01 4.88
N LEU A 319 8.28 16.41 3.80
CA LEU A 319 8.78 17.41 2.86
C LEU A 319 8.90 18.79 3.50
N LEU A 320 7.91 19.20 4.29
CA LEU A 320 7.98 20.48 5.05
C LEU A 320 9.19 20.51 5.98
N MET A 321 9.43 19.42 6.70
CA MET A 321 10.55 19.34 7.61
C MET A 321 11.91 19.28 6.91
N GLY A 322 11.99 18.66 5.75
CA GLY A 322 13.17 18.68 4.89
C GLY A 322 13.50 20.10 4.43
N GLY A 323 12.49 20.85 3.97
CA GLY A 323 12.62 22.24 3.58
C GLY A 323 13.10 23.14 4.73
N VAL A 324 12.49 22.99 5.90
CA VAL A 324 12.92 23.72 7.12
C VAL A 324 14.37 23.41 7.48
N GLN A 325 14.81 22.15 7.39
CA GLN A 325 16.20 21.80 7.68
C GLN A 325 17.18 22.39 6.69
N TRP A 326 16.84 22.37 5.40
CA TRP A 326 17.67 22.96 4.38
C TRP A 326 17.90 24.46 4.62
N LEU A 327 16.85 25.19 5.02
CA LEU A 327 16.94 26.61 5.36
C LEU A 327 17.84 26.86 6.56
N PHE A 328 17.74 26.04 7.62
CA PHE A 328 18.57 26.20 8.81
C PHE A 328 20.03 25.74 8.59
N ALA A 329 20.27 24.71 7.81
CA ALA A 329 21.63 24.27 7.48
C ALA A 329 22.37 25.33 6.65
N LYS A 330 21.69 26.02 5.74
CA LYS A 330 22.28 27.11 4.94
C LYS A 330 22.65 28.32 5.79
N ARG A 331 21.88 28.61 6.85
CA ARG A 331 22.22 29.70 7.79
C ARG A 331 23.45 29.41 8.66
N SER A 332 23.69 28.15 9.04
CA SER A 332 24.85 27.78 9.85
C SER A 332 26.15 27.69 9.04
N SER A 333 26.10 27.62 7.72
CA SER A 333 27.29 27.64 6.84
C SER A 333 27.66 29.06 6.35
N SER A 334 26.89 30.06 6.69
CA SER A 334 27.11 31.46 6.35
C SER A 334 27.59 32.31 7.53
N VAL A 335 27.87 31.70 8.67
CA VAL A 335 28.56 32.26 9.86
C VAL A 335 29.88 31.51 10.06
#